data_d34abf41ce18175ccfc132c05f4684dd
#
_entry.id   d34abf41ce18175ccfc132c05f4684dd
#
_cell.length_a   1.000
_cell.length_b   1.000
_cell.length_c   1.000
_cell.angle_alpha   90.00
_cell.angle_beta   90.00
_cell.angle_gamma   90.00
#
_symmetry.space_group_name_H-M   'P 1'
#
loop_
_entity.id
_entity.type
_entity.pdbx_description
1 polymer ?
#
loop_
_entity_poly.entity_id
_entity_poly.type
_entity_poly.pdbx_seq_one_letter_code
_entity_poly.pdbx_strand_id
1 'polypeptide(L)'
;MHKLSSRQWTVLVLLTIVWGINWPIMKLGVTGFPPLTFRTLCMWLGTPVLGVALLAMRVPLRIEREHWPELLVLAVFNMFFWHALIIIAVQSLSSGRAAILGYTMPMFSAVLGAMFFGNRLAGRAWAGVGAATLGVVLLLWHEITNLSGRPLGVLLALGAASTWALGTQLLRRTKMPVPTLAISFWMTVLTTVVMTVLAVVFEQDRWVAPSSTTWGSILFNAVLVFGFAQTAWFYLARSLPPVASTLSVMLIPVVGVFSGALWLGEVIHWQDWAAVVLMVVSIASVLWPARKTT
;
A
#
# COMPACT_ATOMS: atom_id res chain seq x y z
N MET A 1 25.65 -0.13 16.59
CA MET A 1 24.21 0.12 16.27
C MET A 1 24.05 1.60 16.01
N HIS A 2 23.72 2.02 14.78
CA HIS A 2 23.38 3.43 14.51
C HIS A 2 22.10 3.77 15.27
N LYS A 3 22.19 4.68 16.25
CA LYS A 3 20.99 5.22 16.94
C LYS A 3 20.25 6.11 15.94
N LEU A 4 18.94 5.89 15.84
CA LEU A 4 18.07 6.76 15.04
C LEU A 4 18.06 8.15 15.66
N SER A 5 18.13 9.19 14.83
CA SER A 5 17.94 10.57 15.30
C SER A 5 16.49 10.79 15.73
N SER A 6 16.24 11.75 16.61
CA SER A 6 14.87 12.11 17.03
C SER A 6 13.98 12.44 15.83
N ARG A 7 14.53 13.12 14.81
CA ARG A 7 13.82 13.44 13.57
C ARG A 7 13.41 12.17 12.79
N GLN A 8 14.29 11.19 12.68
CA GLN A 8 13.99 9.91 12.01
C GLN A 8 12.90 9.13 12.76
N TRP A 9 12.96 9.11 14.10
CA TRP A 9 11.91 8.50 14.93
C TRP A 9 10.56 9.19 14.72
N THR A 10 10.52 10.52 14.77
CA THR A 10 9.29 11.28 14.56
C THR A 10 8.67 10.99 13.21
N VAL A 11 9.47 11.05 12.14
CA VAL A 11 8.98 10.77 10.77
C VAL A 11 8.50 9.33 10.64
N LEU A 12 9.20 8.37 11.25
CA LEU A 12 8.82 6.95 11.22
C LEU A 12 7.47 6.70 11.92
N VAL A 13 7.29 7.26 13.11
CA VAL A 13 6.05 7.15 13.89
C VAL A 13 4.89 7.81 13.15
N LEU A 14 5.08 9.04 12.66
CA LEU A 14 4.05 9.74 11.89
C LEU A 14 3.67 8.98 10.60
N LEU A 15 4.64 8.45 9.87
CA LEU A 15 4.40 7.63 8.69
C LEU A 15 3.55 6.39 9.02
N THR A 16 3.94 5.67 10.08
CA THR A 16 3.22 4.47 10.53
C THR A 16 1.78 4.78 10.91
N ILE A 17 1.57 5.87 11.65
CA ILE A 17 0.23 6.34 12.03
C ILE A 17 -0.57 6.74 10.80
N VAL A 18 -0.03 7.60 9.93
CA VAL A 18 -0.74 8.09 8.74
C VAL A 18 -1.15 6.95 7.83
N TRP A 19 -0.26 6.00 7.54
CA TRP A 19 -0.61 4.86 6.70
C TRP A 19 -1.55 3.87 7.40
N GLY A 20 -1.42 3.70 8.72
CA GLY A 20 -2.30 2.82 9.49
C GLY A 20 -3.74 3.34 9.54
N ILE A 21 -3.92 4.60 9.95
CA ILE A 21 -5.26 5.23 10.02
C ILE A 21 -5.86 5.52 8.64
N ASN A 22 -5.06 5.48 7.57
CA ASN A 22 -5.58 5.64 6.21
C ASN A 22 -6.61 4.57 5.84
N TRP A 23 -6.53 3.37 6.41
CA TRP A 23 -7.46 2.28 6.09
C TRP A 23 -8.90 2.61 6.49
N PRO A 24 -9.21 2.95 7.75
CA PRO A 24 -10.56 3.39 8.10
C PRO A 24 -10.95 4.71 7.41
N ILE A 25 -10.02 5.62 7.14
CA ILE A 25 -10.33 6.87 6.41
C ILE A 25 -10.72 6.56 4.96
N MET A 26 -10.04 5.65 4.27
CA MET A 26 -10.47 5.19 2.95
C MET A 26 -11.85 4.55 3.01
N LYS A 27 -12.12 3.71 4.03
CA LYS A 27 -13.43 3.08 4.22
C LYS A 27 -14.54 4.12 4.38
N LEU A 28 -14.33 5.14 5.20
CA LEU A 28 -15.24 6.29 5.33
C LEU A 28 -15.46 7.01 4.00
N GLY A 29 -14.37 7.23 3.25
CA GLY A 29 -14.41 7.93 1.97
C GLY A 29 -15.20 7.21 0.89
N VAL A 30 -15.21 5.87 0.90
CA VAL A 30 -15.95 5.06 -0.10
C VAL A 30 -17.32 4.58 0.41
N THR A 31 -17.69 4.89 1.65
CA THR A 31 -19.03 4.57 2.17
C THR A 31 -20.05 5.53 1.56
N GLY A 32 -20.91 4.99 0.70
CA GLY A 32 -21.91 5.80 -0.03
C GLY A 32 -21.33 6.65 -1.16
N PHE A 33 -20.07 6.46 -1.54
CA PHE A 33 -19.42 7.17 -2.64
C PHE A 33 -18.68 6.21 -3.58
N PRO A 34 -18.64 6.45 -4.90
CA PRO A 34 -18.00 5.56 -5.88
C PRO A 34 -16.49 5.43 -5.62
N PRO A 35 -15.95 4.21 -5.46
CA PRO A 35 -14.57 4.00 -5.00
C PRO A 35 -13.51 4.44 -6.01
N LEU A 36 -13.72 4.21 -7.31
CA LEU A 36 -12.75 4.67 -8.33
C LEU A 36 -12.73 6.19 -8.40
N THR A 37 -13.89 6.83 -8.32
CA THR A 37 -14.03 8.29 -8.28
C THR A 37 -13.36 8.87 -7.03
N PHE A 38 -13.59 8.27 -5.86
CA PHE A 38 -12.90 8.66 -4.62
C PHE A 38 -11.38 8.63 -4.80
N ARG A 39 -10.84 7.51 -5.29
CA ARG A 39 -9.39 7.36 -5.48
C ARG A 39 -8.86 8.34 -6.52
N THR A 40 -9.58 8.55 -7.59
CA THR A 40 -9.24 9.53 -8.63
C THR A 40 -9.12 10.95 -8.07
N LEU A 41 -10.09 11.39 -7.26
CA LEU A 41 -10.05 12.70 -6.62
C LEU A 41 -8.87 12.83 -5.65
N CYS A 42 -8.61 11.80 -4.84
CA CYS A 42 -7.43 11.77 -3.96
C CYS A 42 -6.13 11.95 -4.76
N MET A 43 -6.01 11.31 -5.92
CA MET A 43 -4.82 11.37 -6.76
C MET A 43 -4.70 12.71 -7.49
N TRP A 44 -5.81 13.27 -8.02
CA TRP A 44 -5.81 14.58 -8.66
C TRP A 44 -5.36 15.70 -7.72
N LEU A 45 -5.78 15.65 -6.46
CA LEU A 45 -5.35 16.62 -5.46
C LEU A 45 -3.97 16.30 -4.89
N GLY A 46 -3.64 15.02 -4.72
CA GLY A 46 -2.39 14.58 -4.11
C GLY A 46 -1.18 14.67 -5.04
N THR A 47 -1.35 14.40 -6.34
CA THR A 47 -0.26 14.46 -7.32
C THR A 47 0.38 15.86 -7.41
N PRO A 48 -0.38 16.97 -7.48
CA PRO A 48 0.21 18.31 -7.41
C PRO A 48 0.95 18.56 -6.09
N VAL A 49 0.40 18.13 -4.95
CA VAL A 49 1.07 18.28 -3.64
C VAL A 49 2.40 17.54 -3.63
N LEU A 50 2.43 16.29 -4.13
CA LEU A 50 3.67 15.53 -4.30
C LEU A 50 4.64 16.25 -5.25
N GLY A 51 4.15 16.74 -6.39
CA GLY A 51 4.96 17.48 -7.35
C GLY A 51 5.63 18.70 -6.76
N VAL A 52 4.87 19.54 -6.02
CA VAL A 52 5.40 20.70 -5.31
C VAL A 52 6.46 20.28 -4.28
N ALA A 53 6.20 19.22 -3.51
CA ALA A 53 7.17 18.73 -2.53
C ALA A 53 8.49 18.28 -3.21
N LEU A 54 8.41 17.58 -4.34
CA LEU A 54 9.60 17.13 -5.08
C LEU A 54 10.37 18.29 -5.71
N LEU A 55 9.68 19.29 -6.23
CA LEU A 55 10.31 20.52 -6.76
C LEU A 55 11.01 21.29 -5.63
N ALA A 56 10.38 21.44 -4.46
CA ALA A 56 10.99 22.03 -3.29
C ALA A 56 12.25 21.27 -2.81
N MET A 57 12.25 19.93 -2.98
CA MET A 57 13.41 19.08 -2.73
C MET A 57 14.44 19.09 -3.87
N ARG A 58 14.20 19.85 -4.92
CA ARG A 58 15.04 19.93 -6.13
C ARG A 58 15.27 18.58 -6.81
N VAL A 59 14.28 17.70 -6.78
CA VAL A 59 14.33 16.42 -7.49
C VAL A 59 14.14 16.65 -8.98
N PRO A 60 15.07 16.21 -9.85
CA PRO A 60 14.87 16.31 -11.31
C PRO A 60 13.73 15.38 -11.75
N LEU A 61 12.67 15.95 -12.31
CA LEU A 61 11.48 15.19 -12.76
C LEU A 61 11.51 14.80 -14.24
N ARG A 62 12.53 15.22 -14.98
CA ARG A 62 12.65 14.93 -16.40
C ARG A 62 12.94 13.45 -16.64
N ILE A 63 12.11 12.80 -17.48
CA ILE A 63 12.31 11.43 -17.94
C ILE A 63 12.48 11.48 -19.48
N GLU A 64 13.51 10.85 -19.99
CA GLU A 64 13.76 10.78 -21.43
C GLU A 64 12.73 9.88 -22.11
N ARG A 65 12.42 10.20 -23.38
CA ARG A 65 11.33 9.53 -24.12
C ARG A 65 11.54 8.02 -24.26
N GLU A 66 12.78 7.59 -24.36
CA GLU A 66 13.14 6.16 -24.48
C GLU A 66 12.73 5.32 -23.26
N HIS A 67 12.61 5.94 -22.07
CA HIS A 67 12.24 5.26 -20.82
C HIS A 67 10.72 5.22 -20.55
N TRP A 68 9.91 5.90 -21.36
CA TRP A 68 8.45 5.92 -21.18
C TRP A 68 7.78 4.55 -21.28
N PRO A 69 8.17 3.62 -22.20
CA PRO A 69 7.59 2.28 -22.23
C PRO A 69 7.84 1.50 -20.93
N GLU A 70 9.07 1.56 -20.38
CA GLU A 70 9.38 0.92 -19.09
C GLU A 70 8.59 1.57 -17.95
N LEU A 71 8.50 2.91 -17.94
CA LEU A 71 7.73 3.65 -16.96
C LEU A 71 6.23 3.28 -16.99
N LEU A 72 5.64 3.09 -18.16
CA LEU A 72 4.25 2.63 -18.30
C LEU A 72 4.06 1.24 -17.69
N VAL A 73 4.95 0.30 -17.94
CA VAL A 73 4.89 -1.04 -17.34
C VAL A 73 4.97 -0.94 -15.81
N LEU A 74 5.89 -0.13 -15.30
CA LEU A 74 6.02 0.11 -13.86
C LEU A 74 4.75 0.75 -13.27
N ALA A 75 4.18 1.75 -13.95
CA ALA A 75 2.95 2.40 -13.52
C ALA A 75 1.78 1.41 -13.43
N VAL A 76 1.64 0.53 -14.44
CA VAL A 76 0.56 -0.46 -14.48
C VAL A 76 0.67 -1.44 -13.31
N PHE A 77 1.83 -2.07 -13.10
CA PHE A 77 1.97 -3.12 -12.10
C PHE A 77 2.19 -2.60 -10.67
N ASN A 78 2.87 -1.46 -10.50
CA ASN A 78 3.19 -0.95 -9.17
C ASN A 78 2.13 0.02 -8.62
N MET A 79 1.44 0.78 -9.48
CA MET A 79 0.48 1.80 -9.02
C MET A 79 -0.95 1.52 -9.46
N PHE A 80 -1.18 1.32 -10.76
CA PHE A 80 -2.54 1.26 -11.29
C PHE A 80 -3.35 0.11 -10.68
N PHE A 81 -2.90 -1.14 -10.82
CA PHE A 81 -3.63 -2.28 -10.27
C PHE A 81 -3.78 -2.20 -8.75
N TRP A 82 -2.74 -1.71 -8.04
CA TRP A 82 -2.84 -1.49 -6.61
C TRP A 82 -3.98 -0.54 -6.27
N HIS A 83 -4.00 0.67 -6.86
CA HIS A 83 -4.99 1.67 -6.52
C HIS A 83 -6.41 1.28 -6.95
N ALA A 84 -6.57 0.67 -8.10
CA ALA A 84 -7.87 0.23 -8.59
C ALA A 84 -8.46 -0.92 -7.76
N LEU A 85 -7.68 -1.98 -7.55
CA LEU A 85 -8.17 -3.18 -6.88
C LEU A 85 -8.36 -2.96 -5.37
N ILE A 86 -7.41 -2.28 -4.71
CA ILE A 86 -7.49 -2.09 -3.26
C ILE A 86 -8.65 -1.20 -2.86
N ILE A 87 -8.96 -0.15 -3.63
CA ILE A 87 -10.05 0.74 -3.26
C ILE A 87 -11.43 0.08 -3.39
N ILE A 88 -11.60 -0.80 -4.39
CA ILE A 88 -12.79 -1.63 -4.53
C ILE A 88 -12.86 -2.66 -3.39
N ALA A 89 -11.74 -3.27 -3.02
CA ALA A 89 -11.67 -4.19 -1.89
C ALA A 89 -12.06 -3.52 -0.57
N VAL A 90 -11.55 -2.31 -0.30
CA VAL A 90 -11.88 -1.52 0.90
C VAL A 90 -13.37 -1.20 0.97
N GLN A 91 -14.05 -0.95 -0.16
CA GLN A 91 -15.50 -0.75 -0.16
C GLN A 91 -16.24 -1.98 0.38
N SER A 92 -15.77 -3.18 0.08
CA SER A 92 -16.46 -4.43 0.40
C SER A 92 -16.02 -5.06 1.73
N LEU A 93 -14.76 -4.92 2.12
CA LEU A 93 -14.19 -5.49 3.35
C LEU A 93 -14.26 -4.49 4.52
N SER A 94 -14.04 -4.98 5.75
CA SER A 94 -13.66 -4.12 6.86
C SER A 94 -12.29 -3.49 6.60
N SER A 95 -12.06 -2.30 7.15
CA SER A 95 -10.80 -1.56 6.97
C SER A 95 -9.60 -2.34 7.51
N GLY A 96 -9.77 -3.02 8.65
CA GLY A 96 -8.75 -3.86 9.25
C GLY A 96 -8.35 -5.04 8.36
N ARG A 97 -9.33 -5.76 7.78
CA ARG A 97 -9.04 -6.90 6.86
C ARG A 97 -8.38 -6.43 5.59
N ALA A 98 -8.84 -5.33 5.01
CA ALA A 98 -8.19 -4.74 3.84
C ALA A 98 -6.74 -4.36 4.14
N ALA A 99 -6.45 -3.83 5.35
CA ALA A 99 -5.09 -3.56 5.80
C ALA A 99 -4.23 -4.83 5.87
N ILE A 100 -4.70 -5.88 6.56
CA ILE A 100 -3.96 -7.14 6.70
C ILE A 100 -3.63 -7.72 5.32
N LEU A 101 -4.64 -7.84 4.44
CA LEU A 101 -4.48 -8.41 3.10
C LEU A 101 -3.59 -7.54 2.20
N GLY A 102 -3.73 -6.23 2.26
CA GLY A 102 -2.86 -5.31 1.53
C GLY A 102 -1.39 -5.47 1.92
N TYR A 103 -1.11 -5.72 3.21
CA TYR A 103 0.27 -5.90 3.68
C TYR A 103 0.85 -7.31 3.46
N THR A 104 0.21 -8.17 2.67
CA THR A 104 0.82 -9.39 2.11
C THR A 104 1.87 -9.10 1.02
N MET A 105 1.99 -7.85 0.56
CA MET A 105 2.97 -7.43 -0.47
C MET A 105 4.39 -7.98 -0.28
N PRO A 106 5.01 -7.94 0.93
CA PRO A 106 6.36 -8.47 1.11
C PRO A 106 6.45 -9.97 0.83
N MET A 107 5.39 -10.72 1.14
CA MET A 107 5.32 -12.16 0.87
C MET A 107 5.27 -12.45 -0.62
N PHE A 108 4.36 -11.77 -1.31
CA PHE A 108 4.31 -11.87 -2.77
C PHE A 108 5.62 -11.43 -3.42
N SER A 109 6.25 -10.37 -2.92
CA SER A 109 7.55 -9.90 -3.42
C SER A 109 8.65 -10.95 -3.22
N ALA A 110 8.66 -11.67 -2.10
CA ALA A 110 9.59 -12.76 -1.83
C ALA A 110 9.35 -13.94 -2.79
N VAL A 111 8.10 -14.40 -2.90
CA VAL A 111 7.72 -15.53 -3.77
C VAL A 111 7.98 -15.21 -5.23
N LEU A 112 7.50 -14.08 -5.74
CA LEU A 112 7.72 -13.66 -7.13
C LEU A 112 9.21 -13.46 -7.42
N GLY A 113 9.96 -12.93 -6.44
CA GLY A 113 11.40 -12.80 -6.53
C GLY A 113 12.12 -14.13 -6.71
N ALA A 114 11.65 -15.17 -6.01
CA ALA A 114 12.20 -16.51 -6.14
C ALA A 114 11.80 -17.20 -7.45
N MET A 115 10.52 -17.08 -7.83
CA MET A 115 9.97 -17.79 -9.01
C MET A 115 10.48 -17.22 -10.34
N PHE A 116 10.48 -15.89 -10.48
CA PHE A 116 10.72 -15.24 -11.77
C PHE A 116 12.07 -14.53 -11.86
N PHE A 117 12.72 -14.28 -10.74
CA PHE A 117 13.92 -13.44 -10.71
C PHE A 117 15.14 -14.11 -10.08
N GLY A 118 15.06 -15.41 -9.81
CA GLY A 118 16.18 -16.19 -9.30
C GLY A 118 16.64 -15.85 -7.88
N ASN A 119 15.84 -15.12 -7.10
CA ASN A 119 16.19 -14.81 -5.72
C ASN A 119 16.08 -16.08 -4.87
N ARG A 120 17.13 -16.39 -4.11
CA ARG A 120 17.10 -17.54 -3.18
C ARG A 120 16.42 -17.11 -1.87
N LEU A 121 15.34 -17.79 -1.50
CA LEU A 121 14.69 -17.58 -0.21
C LEU A 121 15.32 -18.47 0.86
N ALA A 122 15.72 -17.85 1.97
CA ALA A 122 16.12 -18.60 3.16
C ALA A 122 14.92 -19.35 3.76
N GLY A 123 15.16 -20.45 4.49
CA GLY A 123 14.09 -21.25 5.11
C GLY A 123 13.14 -20.43 5.98
N ARG A 124 13.65 -19.44 6.72
CA ARG A 124 12.84 -18.50 7.49
C ARG A 124 11.85 -17.69 6.64
N ALA A 125 12.24 -17.31 5.42
CA ALA A 125 11.35 -16.57 4.52
C ALA A 125 10.22 -17.46 4.02
N TRP A 126 10.48 -18.76 3.77
CA TRP A 126 9.44 -19.75 3.47
C TRP A 126 8.47 -19.96 4.65
N ALA A 127 8.99 -20.00 5.89
CA ALA A 127 8.13 -20.05 7.08
C ALA A 127 7.23 -18.80 7.17
N GLY A 128 7.75 -17.63 6.81
CA GLY A 128 6.97 -16.40 6.72
C GLY A 128 5.90 -16.44 5.64
N VAL A 129 6.21 -16.97 4.47
CA VAL A 129 5.22 -17.19 3.40
C VAL A 129 4.11 -18.12 3.89
N GLY A 130 4.46 -19.21 4.58
CA GLY A 130 3.49 -20.13 5.20
C GLY A 130 2.59 -19.45 6.22
N ALA A 131 3.16 -18.63 7.11
CA ALA A 131 2.39 -17.85 8.09
C ALA A 131 1.42 -16.87 7.42
N ALA A 132 1.86 -16.12 6.41
CA ALA A 132 0.98 -15.22 5.65
C ALA A 132 -0.15 -16.00 4.95
N THR A 133 0.17 -17.13 4.32
CA THR A 133 -0.83 -17.96 3.66
C THR A 133 -1.88 -18.45 4.65
N LEU A 134 -1.47 -18.91 5.83
CA LEU A 134 -2.40 -19.33 6.87
C LEU A 134 -3.30 -18.17 7.33
N GLY A 135 -2.75 -16.97 7.54
CA GLY A 135 -3.53 -15.78 7.88
C GLY A 135 -4.57 -15.43 6.81
N VAL A 136 -4.19 -15.48 5.53
CA VAL A 136 -5.11 -15.25 4.40
C VAL A 136 -6.21 -16.33 4.37
N VAL A 137 -5.86 -17.60 4.56
CA VAL A 137 -6.83 -18.71 4.58
C VAL A 137 -7.84 -18.54 5.72
N LEU A 138 -7.40 -18.12 6.90
CA LEU A 138 -8.30 -17.85 8.04
C LEU A 138 -9.29 -16.73 7.72
N LEU A 139 -8.82 -15.64 7.11
CA LEU A 139 -9.69 -14.53 6.73
C LEU A 139 -10.65 -14.92 5.60
N LEU A 140 -10.15 -15.62 4.58
CA LEU A 140 -10.98 -16.08 3.48
C LEU A 140 -12.05 -17.10 3.95
N TRP A 141 -11.68 -18.02 4.83
CA TRP A 141 -12.61 -18.96 5.45
C TRP A 141 -13.73 -18.24 6.19
N HIS A 142 -13.41 -17.23 6.96
CA HIS A 142 -14.39 -16.42 7.68
C HIS A 142 -15.35 -15.72 6.70
N GLU A 143 -14.85 -15.15 5.60
CA GLU A 143 -15.68 -14.48 4.59
C GLU A 143 -16.59 -15.46 3.82
N ILE A 144 -16.15 -16.69 3.58
CA ILE A 144 -16.96 -17.73 2.91
C ILE A 144 -18.03 -18.29 3.84
N THR A 145 -17.70 -18.52 5.11
CA THR A 145 -18.62 -19.15 6.09
C THR A 145 -19.70 -18.19 6.58
N ASN A 146 -19.45 -16.87 6.54
CA ASN A 146 -20.49 -15.89 6.83
C ASN A 146 -21.33 -15.64 5.58
N LEU A 147 -22.63 -15.82 5.67
CA LEU A 147 -23.60 -15.57 4.57
C LEU A 147 -23.53 -14.13 4.01
N SER A 148 -22.99 -13.19 4.76
CA SER A 148 -22.69 -11.82 4.34
C SER A 148 -21.26 -11.62 3.85
N GLY A 149 -20.45 -12.68 3.76
CA GLY A 149 -19.03 -12.64 3.38
C GLY A 149 -18.82 -12.16 1.94
N ARG A 150 -17.68 -11.52 1.72
CA ARG A 150 -17.32 -10.93 0.43
C ARG A 150 -15.97 -11.45 -0.07
N PRO A 151 -15.89 -12.73 -0.49
CA PRO A 151 -14.65 -13.35 -0.92
C PRO A 151 -13.99 -12.62 -2.09
N LEU A 152 -14.78 -11.97 -2.95
CA LEU A 152 -14.25 -11.14 -4.03
C LEU A 152 -13.38 -9.98 -3.49
N GLY A 153 -13.77 -9.35 -2.38
CA GLY A 153 -12.96 -8.31 -1.75
C GLY A 153 -11.59 -8.82 -1.30
N VAL A 154 -11.53 -10.04 -0.76
CA VAL A 154 -10.27 -10.71 -0.39
C VAL A 154 -9.39 -10.94 -1.64
N LEU A 155 -9.98 -11.48 -2.71
CA LEU A 155 -9.25 -11.72 -3.95
C LEU A 155 -8.73 -10.42 -4.59
N LEU A 156 -9.51 -9.34 -4.56
CA LEU A 156 -9.10 -8.03 -5.06
C LEU A 156 -7.95 -7.45 -4.23
N ALA A 157 -8.00 -7.55 -2.90
CA ALA A 157 -6.92 -7.09 -2.03
C ALA A 157 -5.62 -7.88 -2.24
N LEU A 158 -5.71 -9.22 -2.39
CA LEU A 158 -4.55 -10.07 -2.72
C LEU A 158 -4.02 -9.78 -4.12
N GLY A 159 -4.89 -9.57 -5.10
CA GLY A 159 -4.54 -9.13 -6.45
C GLY A 159 -3.77 -7.81 -6.42
N ALA A 160 -4.25 -6.81 -5.67
CA ALA A 160 -3.56 -5.55 -5.46
C ALA A 160 -2.17 -5.75 -4.86
N ALA A 161 -2.07 -6.55 -3.79
CA ALA A 161 -0.79 -6.82 -3.12
C ALA A 161 0.20 -7.56 -4.04
N SER A 162 -0.26 -8.53 -4.83
CA SER A 162 0.59 -9.29 -5.74
C SER A 162 1.11 -8.45 -6.91
N THR A 163 0.26 -7.60 -7.50
CA THR A 163 0.67 -6.70 -8.59
C THR A 163 1.64 -5.63 -8.10
N TRP A 164 1.39 -5.03 -6.92
CA TRP A 164 2.35 -4.14 -6.29
C TRP A 164 3.71 -4.82 -6.06
N ALA A 165 3.69 -6.06 -5.56
CA ALA A 165 4.91 -6.83 -5.32
C ALA A 165 5.68 -7.07 -6.61
N LEU A 166 4.99 -7.44 -7.70
CA LEU A 166 5.61 -7.58 -9.03
C LEU A 166 6.20 -6.25 -9.50
N GLY A 167 5.44 -5.17 -9.45
CA GLY A 167 5.91 -3.84 -9.81
C GLY A 167 7.14 -3.40 -9.00
N THR A 168 7.18 -3.75 -7.70
CA THR A 168 8.35 -3.49 -6.86
C THR A 168 9.57 -4.31 -7.30
N GLN A 169 9.39 -5.57 -7.70
CA GLN A 169 10.47 -6.39 -8.24
C GLN A 169 10.99 -5.83 -9.58
N LEU A 170 10.12 -5.32 -10.43
CA LEU A 170 10.49 -4.64 -11.68
C LEU A 170 11.21 -3.32 -11.39
N LEU A 171 10.68 -2.48 -10.50
CA LEU A 171 11.28 -1.20 -10.11
C LEU A 171 12.70 -1.35 -9.54
N ARG A 172 12.97 -2.42 -8.79
CA ARG A 172 14.33 -2.71 -8.28
C ARG A 172 15.33 -3.05 -9.37
N ARG A 173 14.88 -3.40 -10.57
CA ARG A 173 15.68 -3.81 -11.72
C ARG A 173 15.78 -2.77 -12.80
N THR A 174 15.04 -1.68 -12.66
CA THR A 174 15.13 -0.57 -13.62
C THR A 174 16.56 -0.01 -13.69
N LYS A 175 16.98 0.29 -14.90
CA LYS A 175 18.25 0.96 -15.17
C LYS A 175 18.06 2.43 -15.57
N MET A 176 16.86 2.95 -15.41
CA MET A 176 16.58 4.36 -15.70
C MET A 176 17.49 5.28 -14.89
N PRO A 177 18.24 6.18 -15.51
CA PRO A 177 19.20 7.06 -14.85
C PRO A 177 18.53 8.27 -14.17
N VAL A 178 17.42 8.01 -13.46
CA VAL A 178 16.61 9.02 -12.79
C VAL A 178 16.30 8.62 -11.35
N PRO A 179 16.09 9.59 -10.44
CA PRO A 179 15.73 9.28 -9.07
C PRO A 179 14.42 8.48 -8.98
N THR A 180 14.36 7.49 -8.11
CA THR A 180 13.14 6.69 -7.86
C THR A 180 11.93 7.56 -7.51
N LEU A 181 12.14 8.71 -6.88
CA LEU A 181 11.11 9.71 -6.61
C LEU A 181 10.47 10.26 -7.88
N ALA A 182 11.28 10.54 -8.91
CA ALA A 182 10.77 11.01 -10.21
C ALA A 182 9.97 9.89 -10.90
N ILE A 183 10.47 8.65 -10.86
CA ILE A 183 9.74 7.48 -11.38
C ILE A 183 8.38 7.35 -10.65
N SER A 184 8.38 7.39 -9.31
CA SER A 184 7.13 7.29 -8.52
C SER A 184 6.15 8.42 -8.83
N PHE A 185 6.63 9.64 -9.01
CA PHE A 185 5.79 10.77 -9.39
C PHE A 185 5.09 10.53 -10.73
N TRP A 186 5.84 10.16 -11.76
CA TRP A 186 5.27 9.92 -13.08
C TRP A 186 4.39 8.67 -13.14
N MET A 187 4.72 7.61 -12.39
CA MET A 187 3.80 6.47 -12.21
C MET A 187 2.47 6.92 -11.61
N THR A 188 2.51 7.83 -10.61
CA THR A 188 1.28 8.38 -10.00
C THR A 188 0.50 9.23 -11.00
N VAL A 189 1.16 10.09 -11.80
CA VAL A 189 0.50 10.89 -12.86
C VAL A 189 -0.20 9.99 -13.86
N LEU A 190 0.50 9.01 -14.42
CA LEU A 190 -0.06 8.06 -15.40
C LEU A 190 -1.24 7.28 -14.80
N THR A 191 -1.09 6.81 -13.57
CA THR A 191 -2.18 6.12 -12.87
C THR A 191 -3.38 7.03 -12.66
N THR A 192 -3.18 8.30 -12.31
CA THR A 192 -4.27 9.27 -12.15
C THR A 192 -5.08 9.41 -13.43
N VAL A 193 -4.42 9.50 -14.59
CA VAL A 193 -5.10 9.58 -15.88
C VAL A 193 -5.93 8.32 -16.15
N VAL A 194 -5.34 7.13 -15.96
CA VAL A 194 -6.06 5.87 -16.20
C VAL A 194 -7.21 5.69 -15.21
N MET A 195 -7.02 6.03 -13.94
CA MET A 195 -8.08 5.99 -12.92
C MET A 195 -9.23 6.95 -13.25
N THR A 196 -8.92 8.12 -13.85
CA THR A 196 -9.95 9.04 -14.33
C THR A 196 -10.80 8.40 -15.43
N VAL A 197 -10.17 7.75 -16.41
CA VAL A 197 -10.90 7.02 -17.45
C VAL A 197 -11.80 5.95 -16.85
N LEU A 198 -11.29 5.16 -15.90
CA LEU A 198 -12.11 4.14 -15.24
C LEU A 198 -13.28 4.74 -14.44
N ALA A 199 -13.05 5.82 -13.70
CA ALA A 199 -14.10 6.49 -12.94
C ALA A 199 -15.20 7.03 -13.89
N VAL A 200 -14.83 7.61 -15.02
CA VAL A 200 -15.79 8.08 -16.03
C VAL A 200 -16.54 6.92 -16.66
N VAL A 201 -15.84 5.85 -17.06
CA VAL A 201 -16.49 4.74 -17.81
C VAL A 201 -17.40 3.90 -16.90
N PHE A 202 -17.01 3.65 -15.64
CA PHE A 202 -17.70 2.69 -14.79
C PHE A 202 -18.53 3.32 -13.67
N GLU A 203 -18.35 4.61 -13.36
CA GLU A 203 -18.99 5.22 -12.20
C GLU A 203 -19.70 6.56 -12.49
N GLN A 204 -19.66 7.11 -13.70
CA GLN A 204 -20.29 8.41 -14.00
C GLN A 204 -21.77 8.46 -13.63
N ASP A 205 -22.50 7.37 -13.84
CA ASP A 205 -23.95 7.29 -13.52
C ASP A 205 -24.22 7.23 -12.02
N ARG A 206 -23.17 7.02 -11.21
CA ARG A 206 -23.22 6.94 -9.75
C ARG A 206 -22.63 8.17 -9.06
N TRP A 207 -22.24 9.17 -9.84
CA TRP A 207 -21.65 10.39 -9.27
C TRP A 207 -22.67 11.18 -8.46
N VAL A 208 -22.27 11.47 -7.24
CA VAL A 208 -23.00 12.31 -6.29
C VAL A 208 -22.03 13.32 -5.70
N ALA A 209 -22.58 14.41 -5.15
CA ALA A 209 -21.74 15.36 -4.43
C ALA A 209 -21.09 14.69 -3.21
N PRO A 210 -19.76 14.78 -3.04
CA PRO A 210 -19.09 14.20 -1.88
C PRO A 210 -19.59 14.85 -0.59
N SER A 211 -19.88 14.03 0.43
CA SER A 211 -20.20 14.51 1.78
C SER A 211 -18.99 15.18 2.42
N SER A 212 -19.18 15.90 3.52
CA SER A 212 -18.08 16.47 4.32
C SER A 212 -17.08 15.40 4.78
N THR A 213 -17.57 14.23 5.17
CA THR A 213 -16.73 13.07 5.54
C THR A 213 -15.92 12.55 4.34
N THR A 214 -16.55 12.44 3.17
CA THR A 214 -15.86 12.03 1.95
C THR A 214 -14.79 13.05 1.56
N TRP A 215 -15.10 14.35 1.61
CA TRP A 215 -14.13 15.41 1.37
C TRP A 215 -12.97 15.39 2.37
N GLY A 216 -13.24 15.21 3.66
CA GLY A 216 -12.20 15.04 4.68
C GLY A 216 -11.29 13.86 4.38
N SER A 217 -11.85 12.72 3.95
CA SER A 217 -11.10 11.54 3.55
C SER A 217 -10.26 11.77 2.29
N ILE A 218 -10.79 12.49 1.29
CA ILE A 218 -10.06 12.87 0.08
C ILE A 218 -8.87 13.76 0.41
N LEU A 219 -9.09 14.81 1.21
CA LEU A 219 -8.04 15.76 1.61
C LEU A 219 -6.97 15.09 2.46
N PHE A 220 -7.37 14.21 3.39
CA PHE A 220 -6.40 13.40 4.16
C PHE A 220 -5.50 12.59 3.22
N ASN A 221 -6.09 11.86 2.28
CA ASN A 221 -5.32 11.07 1.31
C ASN A 221 -4.42 11.95 0.45
N ALA A 222 -4.94 13.06 -0.08
CA ALA A 222 -4.18 13.97 -0.94
C ALA A 222 -2.95 14.55 -0.23
N VAL A 223 -3.14 15.10 0.96
CA VAL A 223 -2.08 15.85 1.67
C VAL A 223 -1.19 14.91 2.47
N LEU A 224 -1.78 14.01 3.27
CA LEU A 224 -0.99 13.20 4.19
C LEU A 224 -0.50 11.89 3.56
N VAL A 225 -1.27 11.24 2.68
CA VAL A 225 -0.82 9.99 2.07
C VAL A 225 0.07 10.26 0.86
N PHE A 226 -0.43 10.99 -0.15
CA PHE A 226 0.36 11.28 -1.35
C PHE A 226 1.42 12.37 -1.13
N GLY A 227 1.12 13.40 -0.34
CA GLY A 227 2.06 14.47 -0.04
C GLY A 227 3.11 14.04 0.97
N PHE A 228 2.72 13.88 2.25
CA PHE A 228 3.66 13.61 3.34
C PHE A 228 4.20 12.18 3.34
N ALA A 229 3.33 11.16 3.39
CA ALA A 229 3.78 9.80 3.65
C ALA A 229 4.65 9.24 2.52
N GLN A 230 4.35 9.58 1.26
CA GLN A 230 5.17 9.19 0.11
C GLN A 230 6.58 9.79 0.21
N THR A 231 6.70 11.08 0.51
CA THR A 231 8.01 11.74 0.67
C THR A 231 8.76 11.25 1.91
N ALA A 232 8.05 11.05 3.02
CA ALA A 232 8.59 10.52 4.28
C ALA A 232 9.16 9.11 4.09
N TRP A 233 8.45 8.23 3.37
CA TRP A 233 8.93 6.89 3.05
C TRP A 233 10.26 6.91 2.32
N PHE A 234 10.41 7.72 1.29
CA PHE A 234 11.65 7.81 0.55
C PHE A 234 12.80 8.43 1.36
N TYR A 235 12.50 9.41 2.22
CA TYR A 235 13.48 9.93 3.17
C TYR A 235 13.98 8.84 4.11
N LEU A 236 13.08 8.05 4.68
CA LEU A 236 13.41 6.97 5.59
C LEU A 236 14.13 5.82 4.88
N ALA A 237 13.70 5.43 3.68
CA ALA A 237 14.30 4.36 2.91
C ALA A 237 15.79 4.63 2.57
N ARG A 238 16.19 5.91 2.47
CA ARG A 238 17.58 6.30 2.25
C ARG A 238 18.40 6.43 3.54
N SER A 239 17.75 6.71 4.66
CA SER A 239 18.43 7.13 5.90
C SER A 239 18.35 6.09 7.02
N LEU A 240 17.48 5.08 6.91
CA LEU A 240 17.26 4.11 7.96
C LEU A 240 17.95 2.77 7.69
N PRO A 241 18.44 2.12 8.76
CA PRO A 241 18.77 0.70 8.71
C PRO A 241 17.53 -0.13 8.32
N PRO A 242 17.70 -1.25 7.57
CA PRO A 242 16.58 -2.10 7.15
C PRO A 242 15.64 -2.55 8.28
N VAL A 243 16.16 -2.75 9.49
CA VAL A 243 15.37 -3.16 10.67
C VAL A 243 14.33 -2.11 11.06
N ALA A 244 14.70 -0.83 11.04
CA ALA A 244 13.78 0.24 11.46
C ALA A 244 12.64 0.45 10.44
N SER A 245 12.94 0.39 9.14
CA SER A 245 11.90 0.45 8.10
C SER A 245 10.98 -0.78 8.15
N THR A 246 11.52 -1.95 8.46
CA THR A 246 10.74 -3.19 8.66
C THR A 246 9.72 -3.04 9.79
N LEU A 247 10.13 -2.52 10.95
CA LEU A 247 9.25 -2.33 12.11
C LEU A 247 8.06 -1.41 11.78
N SER A 248 8.30 -0.33 11.03
CA SER A 248 7.22 0.55 10.58
C SER A 248 6.17 -0.18 9.74
N VAL A 249 6.62 -0.92 8.74
CA VAL A 249 5.72 -1.68 7.85
C VAL A 249 4.91 -2.73 8.62
N MET A 250 5.50 -3.37 9.64
CA MET A 250 4.82 -4.38 10.46
C MET A 250 3.68 -3.80 11.32
N LEU A 251 3.84 -2.56 11.80
CA LEU A 251 2.85 -1.94 12.69
C LEU A 251 1.66 -1.33 11.93
N ILE A 252 1.79 -1.04 10.64
CA ILE A 252 0.73 -0.39 9.87
C ILE A 252 -0.58 -1.21 9.87
N PRO A 253 -0.61 -2.52 9.56
CA PRO A 253 -1.85 -3.29 9.60
C PRO A 253 -2.42 -3.39 11.03
N VAL A 254 -1.56 -3.42 12.06
CA VAL A 254 -2.01 -3.38 13.45
C VAL A 254 -2.76 -2.08 13.74
N VAL A 255 -2.17 -0.94 13.40
CA VAL A 255 -2.82 0.37 13.54
C VAL A 255 -4.11 0.43 12.71
N GLY A 256 -4.13 -0.16 11.50
CA GLY A 256 -5.32 -0.23 10.65
C GLY A 256 -6.49 -0.98 11.29
N VAL A 257 -6.23 -2.15 11.87
CA VAL A 257 -7.25 -2.96 12.58
C VAL A 257 -7.79 -2.21 13.80
N PHE A 258 -6.90 -1.69 14.65
CA PHE A 258 -7.33 -0.97 15.87
C PHE A 258 -8.08 0.32 15.57
N SER A 259 -7.61 1.11 14.61
CA SER A 259 -8.30 2.35 14.23
C SER A 259 -9.64 2.08 13.55
N GLY A 260 -9.78 1.01 12.78
CA GLY A 260 -11.05 0.56 12.22
C GLY A 260 -12.05 0.17 13.31
N ALA A 261 -11.61 -0.58 14.30
CA ALA A 261 -12.45 -0.93 15.44
C ALA A 261 -12.89 0.30 16.25
N LEU A 262 -11.96 1.22 16.54
CA LEU A 262 -12.24 2.40 17.36
C LEU A 262 -13.11 3.44 16.66
N TRP A 263 -12.92 3.67 15.36
CA TRP A 263 -13.58 4.77 14.65
C TRP A 263 -14.81 4.34 13.88
N LEU A 264 -14.82 3.10 13.37
CA LEU A 264 -15.90 2.57 12.55
C LEU A 264 -16.77 1.56 13.30
N GLY A 265 -16.41 1.20 14.55
CA GLY A 265 -17.08 0.15 15.31
C GLY A 265 -16.94 -1.23 14.67
N GLU A 266 -15.87 -1.47 13.90
CA GLU A 266 -15.61 -2.76 13.28
C GLU A 266 -15.38 -3.82 14.35
N VAL A 267 -16.10 -4.94 14.28
CA VAL A 267 -15.93 -6.05 15.21
C VAL A 267 -14.68 -6.84 14.84
N ILE A 268 -13.75 -6.93 15.76
CA ILE A 268 -12.53 -7.73 15.58
C ILE A 268 -12.83 -9.16 16.03
N HIS A 269 -12.83 -10.09 15.07
CA HIS A 269 -13.00 -11.50 15.35
C HIS A 269 -11.65 -12.16 15.68
N TRP A 270 -11.67 -13.36 16.26
CA TRP A 270 -10.44 -14.08 16.60
C TRP A 270 -9.56 -14.37 15.35
N GLN A 271 -10.20 -14.56 14.18
CA GLN A 271 -9.48 -14.75 12.92
C GLN A 271 -8.67 -13.50 12.52
N ASP A 272 -9.22 -12.30 12.78
CA ASP A 272 -8.54 -11.04 12.50
C ASP A 272 -7.29 -10.90 13.40
N TRP A 273 -7.40 -11.25 14.69
CA TRP A 273 -6.27 -11.29 15.62
C TRP A 273 -5.20 -12.28 15.19
N ALA A 274 -5.61 -13.50 14.85
CA ALA A 274 -4.70 -14.53 14.39
C ALA A 274 -3.99 -14.10 13.09
N ALA A 275 -4.74 -13.51 12.14
CA ALA A 275 -4.19 -13.02 10.88
C ALA A 275 -3.21 -11.85 11.10
N VAL A 276 -3.49 -10.90 12.01
CA VAL A 276 -2.54 -9.82 12.38
C VAL A 276 -1.24 -10.40 12.91
N VAL A 277 -1.30 -11.33 13.86
CA VAL A 277 -0.10 -11.96 14.44
C VAL A 277 0.69 -12.70 13.37
N LEU A 278 0.02 -13.54 12.57
CA LEU A 278 0.65 -14.29 11.47
C LEU A 278 1.28 -13.35 10.44
N MET A 279 0.63 -12.23 10.12
CA MET A 279 1.16 -11.23 9.20
C MET A 279 2.40 -10.54 9.76
N VAL A 280 2.37 -10.12 11.02
CA VAL A 280 3.52 -9.52 11.69
C VAL A 280 4.72 -10.48 11.71
N VAL A 281 4.50 -11.74 12.09
CA VAL A 281 5.53 -12.80 12.07
C VAL A 281 6.06 -13.01 10.65
N SER A 282 5.18 -13.04 9.68
CA SER A 282 5.53 -13.22 8.27
C SER A 282 6.40 -12.08 7.75
N ILE A 283 5.98 -10.83 7.93
CA ILE A 283 6.74 -9.64 7.52
C ILE A 283 8.12 -9.63 8.21
N ALA A 284 8.15 -9.92 9.52
CA ALA A 284 9.40 -10.02 10.28
C ALA A 284 10.33 -11.07 9.69
N SER A 285 9.83 -12.27 9.37
CA SER A 285 10.63 -13.38 8.86
C SER A 285 11.25 -13.10 7.49
N VAL A 286 10.55 -12.34 6.62
CA VAL A 286 11.03 -12.00 5.28
C VAL A 286 11.95 -10.78 5.30
N LEU A 287 11.58 -9.73 6.01
CA LEU A 287 12.28 -8.44 5.96
C LEU A 287 13.42 -8.32 6.98
N TRP A 288 13.45 -9.13 8.04
CA TRP A 288 14.52 -9.08 9.03
C TRP A 288 15.86 -9.48 8.42
N PRO A 289 16.93 -8.67 8.58
CA PRO A 289 18.22 -8.96 8.01
C PRO A 289 18.77 -10.32 8.47
N ALA A 290 19.36 -11.08 7.54
CA ALA A 290 20.12 -12.28 7.91
C ALA A 290 21.30 -11.88 8.82
N ARG A 291 21.52 -12.61 9.91
CA ARG A 291 22.81 -12.51 10.62
C ARG A 291 23.91 -12.86 9.61
N LYS A 292 24.87 -11.94 9.43
CA LYS A 292 26.12 -12.30 8.76
C LYS A 292 26.74 -13.40 9.61
N THR A 293 26.80 -14.61 9.11
CA THR A 293 27.71 -15.63 9.62
C THR A 293 29.11 -15.14 9.30
N THR A 294 29.82 -14.68 10.31
CA THR A 294 31.25 -14.40 10.28
C THR A 294 32.02 -15.71 10.06
#